data_6dba944273ba7c726287354dc1f3ea91
#
_entry.id   6dba944273ba7c726287354dc1f3ea91
#
_cell.length_a   1.000
_cell.length_b   1.000
_cell.length_c   1.000
_cell.angle_alpha   90.00
_cell.angle_beta   90.00
_cell.angle_gamma   90.00
#
_symmetry.space_group_name_H-M   'P 1'
#
loop_
_entity.id
_entity.type
_entity.pdbx_description
1 polymer ?
#
loop_
_entity_poly.entity_id
_entity_poly.type
_entity_poly.pdbx_seq_one_letter_code
_entity_poly.pdbx_strand_id
1 'polypeptide(L)' 'MNWTQIEGQWNEAKGQLKSKWAKLTDDDLDNVAGKKDQLVGKLQQHYGILKDDAEKQLDEWIAKFAPTQDKPKSP' A
#
# COMPACT_ATOMS: atom_id res chain seq x y z
N MET A 1 -7.05 -10.58 -1.38
CA MET A 1 -6.95 -9.64 -0.25
C MET A 1 -7.56 -8.31 -0.62
N ASN A 2 -8.25 -7.67 0.32
CA ASN A 2 -8.87 -6.38 0.00
C ASN A 2 -8.30 -5.29 0.88
N TRP A 3 -8.65 -4.05 0.58
CA TRP A 3 -8.08 -2.91 1.27
C TRP A 3 -8.41 -2.88 2.76
N THR A 4 -9.59 -3.36 3.12
CA THR A 4 -9.99 -3.37 4.52
C THR A 4 -9.00 -4.17 5.37
N GLN A 5 -8.51 -5.28 4.85
CA GLN A 5 -7.53 -6.07 5.56
C GLN A 5 -6.20 -5.33 5.68
N ILE A 6 -5.82 -4.63 4.63
CA ILE A 6 -4.58 -3.85 4.66
C ILE A 6 -4.70 -2.73 5.67
N GLU A 7 -5.84 -2.06 5.68
CA GLU A 7 -6.07 -0.99 6.65
C GLU A 7 -5.98 -1.52 8.08
N GLY A 8 -6.53 -2.70 8.32
CA GLY A 8 -6.47 -3.31 9.64
C GLY A 8 -5.08 -3.70 10.07
N GLN A 9 -4.14 -3.79 9.13
CA GLN A 9 -2.75 -4.12 9.42
C GLN A 9 -1.83 -3.01 8.94
N TRP A 10 -2.24 -1.78 9.17
CA TRP A 10 -1.58 -0.63 8.58
C TRP A 10 -0.11 -0.51 8.97
N ASN A 11 0.24 -0.84 10.21
CA ASN A 11 1.63 -0.76 10.64
C ASN A 11 2.54 -1.65 9.81
N GLU A 12 2.08 -2.86 9.53
CA GLU A 12 2.84 -3.76 8.69
C GLU A 12 2.83 -3.31 7.24
N ALA A 13 1.67 -2.84 6.77
CA ALA A 13 1.53 -2.37 5.41
C ALA A 13 2.45 -1.19 5.14
N LYS A 14 2.63 -0.30 6.12
CA LYS A 14 3.52 0.85 5.95
C LYS A 14 4.93 0.41 5.59
N GLY A 15 5.44 -0.60 6.27
CA GLY A 15 6.78 -1.10 6.00
C GLY A 15 6.91 -1.62 4.58
N GLN A 16 5.91 -2.38 4.14
CA GLN A 16 5.96 -2.92 2.78
C GLN A 16 5.77 -1.85 1.73
N LEU A 17 4.93 -0.86 2.01
CA LEU A 17 4.75 0.25 1.09
C LEU A 17 6.03 1.05 0.90
N LYS A 18 6.76 1.31 1.98
CA LYS A 18 8.02 2.03 1.87
C LYS A 18 9.05 1.20 1.12
N SER A 19 8.97 -0.11 1.24
CA SER A 19 9.89 -0.99 0.54
C SER A 19 9.63 -0.98 -0.96
N LYS A 20 8.37 -0.94 -1.35
CA LYS A 20 8.01 -0.94 -2.76
C LYS A 20 8.14 0.45 -3.38
N TRP A 21 7.73 1.47 -2.67
CA TRP A 21 7.77 2.85 -3.15
C TRP A 21 8.68 3.65 -2.22
N ALA A 22 9.95 3.68 -2.55
CA ALA A 22 10.96 4.25 -1.66
C ALA A 22 10.77 5.73 -1.37
N LYS A 23 10.04 6.42 -2.24
CA LYS A 23 9.80 7.85 -2.02
C LYS A 23 8.73 8.12 -0.96
N LEU A 24 7.98 7.12 -0.58
CA LEU A 24 6.99 7.28 0.49
C LEU A 24 7.70 7.36 1.83
N THR A 25 7.28 8.30 2.66
CA THR A 25 7.86 8.48 3.99
C THR A 25 6.86 8.06 5.05
N ASP A 26 7.34 7.92 6.28
CA ASP A 26 6.45 7.63 7.39
C ASP A 26 5.37 8.70 7.53
N ASP A 27 5.75 9.97 7.36
CA ASP A 27 4.78 11.05 7.44
C ASP A 27 3.70 10.92 6.40
N ASP A 28 4.10 10.59 5.16
CA ASP A 28 3.12 10.38 4.10
C ASP A 28 2.12 9.30 4.46
N LEU A 29 2.64 8.19 4.97
CA LEU A 29 1.79 7.04 5.28
C LEU A 29 0.94 7.29 6.52
N ASP A 30 1.45 8.05 7.47
CA ASP A 30 0.64 8.46 8.62
C ASP A 30 -0.49 9.38 8.17
N ASN A 31 -0.24 10.25 7.20
CA ASN A 31 -1.28 11.11 6.66
C ASN A 31 -2.33 10.32 5.89
N VAL A 32 -1.91 9.26 5.22
CA VAL A 32 -2.84 8.37 4.52
C VAL A 32 -3.75 7.67 5.51
N ALA A 33 -3.18 7.23 6.63
CA ALA A 33 -3.94 6.62 7.72
C ALA A 33 -4.84 5.48 7.25
N GLY A 34 -4.35 4.68 6.31
CA GLY A 34 -5.10 3.54 5.82
C GLY A 34 -6.14 3.86 4.76
N LYS A 35 -6.17 5.07 4.24
CA LYS A 35 -7.16 5.44 3.22
C LYS A 35 -6.56 5.31 1.83
N LYS A 36 -7.16 4.44 1.03
CA LYS A 36 -6.61 4.14 -0.29
C LYS A 36 -6.53 5.37 -1.18
N ASP A 37 -7.55 6.21 -1.17
CA ASP A 37 -7.58 7.42 -1.99
C ASP A 37 -6.40 8.32 -1.68
N GLN A 38 -6.09 8.47 -0.40
CA GLN A 38 -4.97 9.29 0.02
C GLN A 38 -3.65 8.69 -0.47
N LEU A 39 -3.53 7.37 -0.41
CA LEU A 39 -2.31 6.72 -0.85
C LEU A 39 -2.11 6.89 -2.35
N VAL A 40 -3.17 6.76 -3.14
CA VAL A 40 -3.09 6.99 -4.58
C VAL A 40 -2.60 8.40 -4.84
N GLY A 41 -3.11 9.37 -4.11
CA GLY A 41 -2.67 10.75 -4.26
C GLY A 41 -1.19 10.94 -3.96
N LYS A 42 -0.69 10.26 -2.92
CA LYS A 42 0.73 10.35 -2.59
C LYS A 42 1.60 9.74 -3.69
N LEU A 43 1.17 8.62 -4.25
CA LEU A 43 1.91 8.01 -5.35
C LEU A 43 1.97 8.93 -6.56
N GLN A 44 0.85 9.57 -6.89
CA GLN A 44 0.84 10.52 -7.99
C GLN A 44 1.77 11.70 -7.72
N GLN A 45 1.77 12.17 -6.49
CA GLN A 45 2.57 13.32 -6.11
C GLN A 45 4.06 13.03 -6.17
N HIS A 46 4.46 11.87 -5.65
CA HIS A 46 5.88 11.53 -5.56
C HIS A 46 6.46 11.04 -6.88
N TYR A 47 5.65 10.37 -7.69
CA TYR A 47 6.16 9.74 -8.91
C TYR A 47 5.66 10.38 -10.19
N GLY A 48 4.76 11.35 -10.08
CA GLY A 48 4.27 12.05 -11.27
C GLY A 48 3.52 11.17 -12.24
N ILE A 49 2.81 10.17 -11.74
CA ILE A 49 2.09 9.24 -12.59
C ILE A 49 0.60 9.56 -12.58
N LEU A 50 -0.12 8.97 -13.52
CA LEU A 50 -1.55 9.15 -13.61
C LEU A 50 -2.25 8.35 -12.53
N LYS A 51 -3.46 8.77 -12.19
CA LYS A 51 -4.24 8.08 -11.17
C LYS A 51 -4.45 6.62 -11.54
N ASP A 52 -4.76 6.33 -12.81
CA ASP A 52 -4.99 4.97 -13.25
C ASP A 52 -3.75 4.11 -13.05
N ASP A 53 -2.58 4.67 -13.35
CA ASP A 53 -1.33 3.94 -13.15
C ASP A 53 -1.07 3.68 -11.68
N ALA A 54 -1.31 4.70 -10.84
CA ALA A 54 -1.11 4.55 -9.41
C ALA A 54 -2.03 3.46 -8.86
N GLU A 55 -3.29 3.47 -9.28
CA GLU A 55 -4.25 2.48 -8.81
C GLU A 55 -3.86 1.08 -9.27
N LYS A 56 -3.38 0.96 -10.50
CA LYS A 56 -2.98 -0.33 -11.02
C LYS A 56 -1.80 -0.89 -10.24
N GLN A 57 -0.79 -0.06 -10.00
CA GLN A 57 0.37 -0.51 -9.23
C GLN A 57 -0.04 -0.93 -7.82
N LEU A 58 -0.94 -0.16 -7.22
CA LEU A 58 -1.39 -0.44 -5.88
C LEU A 58 -2.20 -1.73 -5.84
N ASP A 59 -3.07 -1.96 -6.83
CA ASP A 59 -3.84 -3.18 -6.90
C ASP A 59 -2.93 -4.40 -7.03
N GLU A 60 -1.86 -4.29 -7.81
CA GLU A 60 -0.90 -5.38 -7.94
C GLU A 60 -0.21 -5.65 -6.62
N TRP A 61 0.14 -4.60 -5.90
CA TRP A 61 0.76 -4.77 -4.60
C TRP A 61 -0.21 -5.42 -3.60
N ILE A 62 -1.46 -4.98 -3.63
CA ILE A 62 -2.47 -5.54 -2.74
C ILE A 62 -2.60 -7.05 -2.96
N ALA A 63 -2.58 -7.46 -4.21
CA ALA A 63 -2.73 -8.88 -4.54
C ALA A 63 -1.56 -9.70 -3.99
N LYS A 64 -0.42 -9.07 -3.77
CA LYS A 64 0.76 -9.77 -3.28
C LYS A 64 1.01 -9.56 -1.79
N PHE A 65 0.25 -8.67 -1.16
CA PHE A 65 0.46 -8.38 0.24
C PHE A 65 0.14 -9.61 1.08
N ALA A 66 1.07 -9.98 1.97
CA ALA A 66 0.91 -11.13 2.82
C ALA A 66 1.24 -10.72 4.24
N PRO A 67 0.24 -10.74 5.14
CA PRO A 67 0.50 -10.43 6.54
C PRO A 67 1.44 -11.44 7.15
N THR A 68 2.16 -11.03 8.17
CA THR A 68 3.14 -11.89 8.78
C THR A 68 2.57 -13.16 9.35
N GLN A 69 1.37 -13.12 9.88
CA GLN A 69 0.84 -14.32 10.45
C GLN A 69 0.21 -15.23 9.43
N ASP A 70 0.33 -14.90 8.22
CA ASP A 70 -0.27 -15.66 7.19
C ASP A 70 0.25 -17.03 7.12
N LYS A 71 -0.57 -17.92 6.98
CA LYS A 71 -0.27 -19.17 6.76
C LYS A 71 -0.25 -19.48 5.42
N PRO A 72 0.33 -20.20 5.07
CA PRO A 72 0.46 -20.46 3.73
C PRO A 72 -0.52 -21.31 3.19
N LYS A 73 -0.85 -21.47 2.84
CA LYS A 73 -1.59 -22.08 2.21
C LYS A 73 -1.22 -23.00 1.53
N SER A 74 -1.06 -23.44 1.33
CA SER A 74 -0.69 -24.22 0.76
C SER A 74 -0.60 -24.75 0.30
N PRO A 75 -0.66 -25.15 0.16
CA PRO A 75 -0.73 -26.05 -0.31
C PRO A 75 -0.46 -26.57 -0.40
#